data_70a30c7d3d8a7be0f720816c1a8cebc2
#
_entry.id   70a30c7d3d8a7be0f720816c1a8cebc2
#
_cell.length_a   1.000
_cell.length_b   1.000
_cell.length_c   1.000
_cell.angle_alpha   90.00
_cell.angle_beta   90.00
_cell.angle_gamma   90.00
#
_symmetry.space_group_name_H-M   'P 1'
#
loop_
_entity.id
_entity.type
_entity.pdbx_description
1 polymer ?
#
loop_
_entity_poly.entity_id
_entity_poly.type
_entity_poly.pdbx_seq_one_letter_code
_entity_poly.pdbx_strand_id
1 'polypeptide(L)'
;MKKILVAFDGTVFSEGALEYAFHLSQNGSAMITGVFIEDLSYVGYATLFGEDYFTFNSTLLEKMEHEDDRKLSESTEKFEQICRERGVAYEVHLDKGVPVNELVRESLFADLIIIGYRTFFSNVMGEASFLKDMLIDAQCPVMAVPDHFEPIESLLLSFDGKPPSVYAIKQFTQLFAELPAKLPVTLLSITKTKEETLEYEQLMREYLTVHYLHISYETFAGEAEDAILNVAEQLKNPLIIMGAFGRNAVSRFFSRSAASKLLKNQSLPIFVSHR
;
A
#
# COMPACT_ATOMS: atom_id res chain seq x y z
N MET A 1 -13.07 16.26 1.46
CA MET A 1 -11.61 16.30 1.60
C MET A 1 -11.17 14.95 2.13
N LYS A 2 -10.14 14.33 1.56
CA LYS A 2 -9.61 13.03 1.98
C LYS A 2 -8.33 13.25 2.79
N LYS A 3 -8.07 12.39 3.77
CA LYS A 3 -6.79 12.34 4.49
C LYS A 3 -5.98 11.16 3.95
N ILE A 4 -4.89 11.44 3.23
CA ILE A 4 -3.99 10.43 2.68
C ILE A 4 -2.69 10.46 3.49
N LEU A 5 -2.37 9.35 4.13
CA LEU A 5 -1.08 9.17 4.82
C LEU A 5 -0.05 8.64 3.83
N VAL A 6 1.16 9.18 3.89
CA VAL A 6 2.34 8.64 3.21
C VAL A 6 3.36 8.26 4.26
N ALA A 7 3.75 6.99 4.29
CA ALA A 7 4.65 6.45 5.30
C ALA A 7 6.12 6.60 4.89
N PHE A 8 6.96 7.08 5.82
CA PHE A 8 8.40 7.24 5.66
C PHE A 8 9.14 6.62 6.85
N ASP A 9 10.22 5.92 6.59
CA ASP A 9 11.03 5.22 7.60
C ASP A 9 12.26 6.00 8.09
N GLY A 10 12.39 7.23 7.67
CA GLY A 10 13.53 8.06 8.03
C GLY A 10 14.86 7.67 7.35
N THR A 11 14.97 6.51 6.71
CA THR A 11 16.21 6.04 6.07
C THR A 11 16.22 6.30 4.57
N VAL A 12 15.09 6.07 3.90
CA VAL A 12 14.91 6.29 2.46
C VAL A 12 13.63 7.10 2.24
N PHE A 13 13.78 8.24 1.57
CA PHE A 13 12.62 9.04 1.17
C PHE A 13 11.89 8.37 0.00
N SER A 14 10.67 7.92 0.23
CA SER A 14 9.85 7.26 -0.80
C SER A 14 9.21 8.29 -1.75
N GLU A 15 9.96 8.71 -2.77
CA GLU A 15 9.46 9.65 -3.78
C GLU A 15 8.25 9.08 -4.52
N GLY A 16 8.28 7.80 -4.88
CA GLY A 16 7.17 7.14 -5.56
C GLY A 16 5.88 7.22 -4.76
N ALA A 17 5.93 6.93 -3.45
CA ALA A 17 4.74 6.99 -2.60
C ALA A 17 4.13 8.40 -2.55
N LEU A 18 4.97 9.42 -2.46
CA LEU A 18 4.53 10.81 -2.46
C LEU A 18 3.92 11.23 -3.82
N GLU A 19 4.54 10.81 -4.93
CA GLU A 19 4.02 11.08 -6.27
C GLU A 19 2.67 10.40 -6.53
N TYR A 20 2.49 9.15 -6.07
CA TYR A 20 1.18 8.49 -6.12
C TYR A 20 0.13 9.23 -5.28
N ALA A 21 0.50 9.75 -4.09
CA ALA A 21 -0.40 10.56 -3.29
C ALA A 21 -0.84 11.83 -4.03
N PHE A 22 0.09 12.53 -4.68
CA PHE A 22 -0.26 13.69 -5.52
C PHE A 22 -1.15 13.30 -6.70
N HIS A 23 -0.82 12.23 -7.40
CA HIS A 23 -1.61 11.74 -8.53
C HIS A 23 -3.07 11.46 -8.15
N LEU A 24 -3.28 10.80 -7.01
CA LEU A 24 -4.60 10.47 -6.50
C LEU A 24 -5.35 11.68 -5.91
N SER A 25 -4.63 12.74 -5.54
CA SER A 25 -5.20 13.97 -5.00
C SER A 25 -5.64 15.00 -6.05
N GLN A 26 -5.16 14.90 -7.29
CA GLN A 26 -5.34 15.91 -8.34
C GLN A 26 -6.80 16.22 -8.70
N ASN A 27 -7.72 15.30 -8.50
CA ASN A 27 -9.14 15.45 -8.85
C ASN A 27 -10.05 15.73 -7.63
N GLY A 28 -9.47 16.01 -6.47
CA GLY A 28 -10.25 16.30 -5.26
C GLY A 28 -9.40 16.99 -4.21
N SER A 29 -10.02 17.69 -3.28
CA SER A 29 -9.32 18.24 -2.14
C SER A 29 -8.86 17.09 -1.24
N ALA A 30 -7.57 16.84 -1.17
CA ALA A 30 -6.95 15.91 -0.23
C ALA A 30 -5.95 16.66 0.65
N MET A 31 -5.80 16.21 1.88
CA MET A 31 -4.71 16.55 2.77
C MET A 31 -3.72 15.39 2.77
N ILE A 32 -2.47 15.67 2.47
CA ILE A 32 -1.41 14.65 2.50
C ILE A 32 -0.68 14.78 3.83
N THR A 33 -0.71 13.72 4.64
CA THR A 33 0.03 13.68 5.89
C THR A 33 1.25 12.79 5.73
N GLY A 34 2.44 13.36 5.82
CA GLY A 34 3.69 12.61 5.91
C GLY A 34 3.84 12.05 7.32
N VAL A 35 3.87 10.73 7.45
CA VAL A 35 4.11 10.05 8.74
C VAL A 35 5.54 9.52 8.72
N PHE A 36 6.39 10.15 9.52
CA PHE A 36 7.81 9.82 9.66
C PHE A 36 8.01 9.06 10.95
N ILE A 37 8.53 7.85 10.88
CA ILE A 37 8.65 6.99 12.05
C ILE A 37 10.10 6.61 12.27
N GLU A 38 10.60 6.97 13.45
CA GLU A 38 11.85 6.45 13.98
C GLU A 38 11.62 5.04 14.49
N ASP A 39 12.20 4.04 13.82
CA ASP A 39 12.03 2.63 14.17
C ASP A 39 12.83 2.27 15.41
N LEU A 40 12.13 2.02 16.52
CA LEU A 40 12.71 1.57 17.77
C LEU A 40 12.63 0.04 17.98
N SER A 41 12.29 -0.74 16.96
CA SER A 41 12.20 -2.20 17.06
C SER A 41 13.51 -2.85 17.52
N TYR A 42 14.65 -2.25 17.16
CA TYR A 42 15.97 -2.74 17.56
C TYR A 42 16.25 -2.62 19.07
N VAL A 43 15.61 -1.66 19.77
CA VAL A 43 15.77 -1.48 21.22
C VAL A 43 15.23 -2.70 21.97
N GLY A 44 14.12 -3.29 21.50
CA GLY A 44 13.58 -4.52 22.06
C GLY A 44 14.51 -5.72 21.90
N TYR A 45 15.21 -5.82 20.76
CA TYR A 45 16.20 -6.88 20.55
C TYR A 45 17.43 -6.71 21.42
N ALA A 46 17.91 -5.49 21.58
CA ALA A 46 19.09 -5.22 22.41
C ALA A 46 18.85 -5.61 23.88
N THR A 47 17.66 -5.44 24.43
CA THR A 47 17.31 -5.88 25.79
C THR A 47 17.32 -7.40 25.96
N LEU A 48 17.14 -8.18 24.89
CA LEU A 48 17.21 -9.64 24.94
C LEU A 48 18.66 -10.19 25.02
N PHE A 49 19.65 -9.40 24.59
CA PHE A 49 21.08 -9.83 24.59
C PHE A 49 21.87 -9.37 25.82
N GLY A 50 21.25 -8.69 26.79
CA GLY A 50 21.80 -8.33 28.10
C GLY A 50 22.59 -7.02 28.14
N GLU A 51 22.85 -6.54 29.37
CA GLU A 51 23.50 -5.24 29.64
C GLU A 51 24.92 -5.12 29.06
N ASP A 52 25.64 -6.23 28.88
CA ASP A 52 27.01 -6.24 28.33
C ASP A 52 27.05 -5.79 26.85
N TYR A 53 25.99 -6.02 26.10
CA TYR A 53 25.88 -5.58 24.70
C TYR A 53 25.74 -4.05 24.58
N PHE A 54 25.03 -3.43 25.51
CA PHE A 54 24.84 -1.97 25.57
C PHE A 54 26.10 -1.20 25.93
N THR A 55 26.86 -1.69 26.89
CA THR A 55 28.10 -1.03 27.33
C THR A 55 29.19 -1.05 26.27
N PHE A 56 29.27 -2.10 25.47
CA PHE A 56 30.29 -2.22 24.41
C PHE A 56 29.97 -1.39 23.14
N ASN A 57 28.68 -1.07 22.92
CA ASN A 57 28.24 -0.40 21.68
C ASN A 57 27.58 0.97 21.90
N SER A 58 27.66 1.57 23.10
CA SER A 58 27.01 2.87 23.38
C SER A 58 27.37 3.97 22.37
N THR A 59 28.67 4.09 22.05
CA THR A 59 29.14 5.09 21.08
C THR A 59 28.65 4.81 19.65
N LEU A 60 28.40 3.55 19.28
CA LEU A 60 27.87 3.18 17.99
C LEU A 60 26.37 3.46 17.93
N LEU A 61 25.63 3.15 19.00
CA LEU A 61 24.22 3.45 19.12
C LEU A 61 23.95 4.97 19.06
N GLU A 62 24.70 5.77 19.83
CA GLU A 62 24.60 7.24 19.79
C GLU A 62 24.86 7.82 18.40
N LYS A 63 25.84 7.26 17.66
CA LYS A 63 26.09 7.67 16.27
C LYS A 63 24.96 7.30 15.33
N MET A 64 24.37 6.13 15.49
CA MET A 64 23.22 5.68 14.71
C MET A 64 22.00 6.56 14.97
N GLU A 65 21.68 6.83 16.23
CA GLU A 65 20.59 7.73 16.62
C GLU A 65 20.76 9.14 16.02
N HIS A 66 21.96 9.71 16.11
CA HIS A 66 22.23 11.03 15.52
C HIS A 66 22.14 11.04 13.98
N GLU A 67 22.54 9.95 13.34
CA GLU A 67 22.43 9.83 11.89
C GLU A 67 20.97 9.67 11.43
N ASP A 68 20.20 8.90 12.18
CA ASP A 68 18.78 8.69 11.92
C ASP A 68 17.95 9.96 12.17
N ASP A 69 18.20 10.68 13.26
CA ASP A 69 17.59 12.00 13.53
C ASP A 69 17.86 13.01 12.39
N ARG A 70 19.09 13.05 11.89
CA ARG A 70 19.46 13.94 10.78
C ARG A 70 18.72 13.56 9.49
N LYS A 71 18.70 12.28 9.13
CA LYS A 71 17.99 11.79 7.93
C LYS A 71 16.49 12.02 8.02
N LEU A 72 15.92 11.85 9.20
CA LEU A 72 14.52 12.13 9.48
C LEU A 72 14.19 13.61 9.27
N SER A 73 15.04 14.51 9.79
CA SER A 73 14.89 15.96 9.59
C SER A 73 15.00 16.35 8.12
N GLU A 74 16.03 15.85 7.42
CA GLU A 74 16.23 16.10 5.98
C GLU A 74 15.03 15.60 5.15
N SER A 75 14.50 14.41 5.48
CA SER A 75 13.33 13.84 4.80
C SER A 75 12.05 14.65 5.05
N THR A 76 11.88 15.13 6.28
CA THR A 76 10.74 15.96 6.66
C THR A 76 10.78 17.30 5.93
N GLU A 77 11.92 17.99 5.93
CA GLU A 77 12.11 19.26 5.22
C GLU A 77 11.87 19.11 3.71
N LYS A 78 12.36 18.01 3.12
CA LYS A 78 12.13 17.67 1.70
C LYS A 78 10.64 17.48 1.40
N PHE A 79 9.92 16.73 2.24
CA PHE A 79 8.48 16.53 2.10
C PHE A 79 7.71 17.84 2.14
N GLU A 80 7.97 18.68 3.15
CA GLU A 80 7.33 19.97 3.30
C GLU A 80 7.62 20.89 2.12
N GLN A 81 8.87 20.92 1.65
CA GLN A 81 9.26 21.72 0.49
C GLN A 81 8.47 21.31 -0.75
N ILE A 82 8.41 19.99 -1.05
CA ILE A 82 7.70 19.48 -2.23
C ILE A 82 6.21 19.80 -2.14
N CYS A 83 5.58 19.62 -0.96
CA CYS A 83 4.16 19.93 -0.76
C CYS A 83 3.88 21.44 -0.94
N ARG A 84 4.74 22.31 -0.42
CA ARG A 84 4.63 23.77 -0.61
C ARG A 84 4.76 24.18 -2.08
N GLU A 85 5.75 23.62 -2.78
CA GLU A 85 5.97 23.91 -4.21
C GLU A 85 4.79 23.48 -5.08
N ARG A 86 4.10 22.40 -4.71
CA ARG A 86 2.91 21.90 -5.41
C ARG A 86 1.60 22.53 -4.94
N GLY A 87 1.62 23.35 -3.88
CA GLY A 87 0.44 24.00 -3.34
C GLY A 87 -0.60 23.04 -2.76
N VAL A 88 -0.16 21.88 -2.26
CA VAL A 88 -1.03 20.85 -1.67
C VAL A 88 -1.10 21.05 -0.15
N ALA A 89 -2.29 20.90 0.43
CA ALA A 89 -2.45 20.92 1.89
C ALA A 89 -1.73 19.70 2.50
N TYR A 90 -0.91 19.93 3.50
CA TYR A 90 -0.14 18.86 4.14
C TYR A 90 -0.06 19.00 5.66
N GLU A 91 0.23 17.90 6.32
CA GLU A 91 0.63 17.81 7.72
C GLU A 91 1.84 16.89 7.86
N VAL A 92 2.58 17.02 8.95
CA VAL A 92 3.72 16.17 9.29
C VAL A 92 3.49 15.57 10.67
N HIS A 93 3.55 14.25 10.75
CA HIS A 93 3.56 13.51 12.00
C HIS A 93 4.94 12.88 12.19
N LEU A 94 5.52 13.08 13.37
CA LEU A 94 6.80 12.50 13.77
C LEU A 94 6.52 11.55 14.92
N ASP A 95 6.63 10.25 14.65
CA ASP A 95 6.39 9.20 15.63
C ASP A 95 7.67 8.42 15.93
N LYS A 96 7.75 7.84 17.14
CA LYS A 96 8.83 6.96 17.57
C LYS A 96 8.24 5.68 18.11
N GLY A 97 8.64 4.54 17.57
CA GLY A 97 8.11 3.26 18.03
C GLY A 97 8.28 2.11 17.04
N VAL A 98 7.43 1.11 17.18
CA VAL A 98 7.33 0.00 16.21
C VAL A 98 6.47 0.47 15.04
N PRO A 99 7.02 0.55 13.81
CA PRO A 99 6.36 1.20 12.68
C PRO A 99 4.95 0.69 12.38
N VAL A 100 4.71 -0.62 12.45
CA VAL A 100 3.37 -1.20 12.24
C VAL A 100 2.37 -0.63 13.25
N ASN A 101 2.72 -0.58 14.54
CA ASN A 101 1.81 -0.14 15.59
C ASN A 101 1.44 1.34 15.41
N GLU A 102 2.42 2.18 15.08
CA GLU A 102 2.21 3.60 14.89
C GLU A 102 1.32 3.87 13.67
N LEU A 103 1.62 3.23 12.53
CA LEU A 103 0.80 3.39 11.32
C LEU A 103 -0.60 2.79 11.46
N VAL A 104 -0.76 1.67 12.18
CA VAL A 104 -2.11 1.12 12.48
C VAL A 104 -2.92 2.12 13.31
N ARG A 105 -2.29 2.79 14.29
CA ARG A 105 -2.95 3.84 15.08
C ARG A 105 -3.37 5.04 14.21
N GLU A 106 -2.46 5.52 13.34
CA GLU A 106 -2.73 6.60 12.41
C GLU A 106 -3.85 6.24 11.40
N SER A 107 -3.91 4.97 10.98
CA SER A 107 -4.89 4.48 10.00
C SER A 107 -6.35 4.60 10.46
N LEU A 108 -6.60 4.67 11.78
CA LEU A 108 -7.94 4.89 12.34
C LEU A 108 -8.55 6.24 11.89
N PHE A 109 -7.71 7.22 11.55
CA PHE A 109 -8.11 8.58 11.21
C PHE A 109 -7.74 8.97 9.79
N ALA A 110 -7.51 7.99 8.93
CA ALA A 110 -7.14 8.17 7.53
C ALA A 110 -8.13 7.51 6.57
N ASP A 111 -8.18 8.02 5.35
CA ASP A 111 -8.97 7.42 4.26
C ASP A 111 -8.13 6.46 3.41
N LEU A 112 -6.80 6.65 3.40
CA LEU A 112 -5.85 5.83 2.67
C LEU A 112 -4.46 5.96 3.29
N ILE A 113 -3.69 4.86 3.34
CA ILE A 113 -2.25 4.87 3.55
C ILE A 113 -1.55 4.47 2.25
N ILE A 114 -0.52 5.22 1.86
CA ILE A 114 0.39 4.87 0.75
C ILE A 114 1.75 4.52 1.33
N ILE A 115 2.26 3.35 0.94
CA ILE A 115 3.52 2.79 1.43
C ILE A 115 4.37 2.37 0.23
N GLY A 116 5.60 2.86 0.15
CA GLY A 116 6.57 2.36 -0.83
C GLY A 116 6.96 0.91 -0.54
N TYR A 117 7.18 0.10 -1.56
CA TYR A 117 7.57 -1.31 -1.38
C TYR A 117 8.85 -1.48 -0.56
N ARG A 118 9.74 -0.50 -0.55
CA ARG A 118 11.02 -0.50 0.19
C ARG A 118 10.98 0.24 1.51
N THR A 119 9.83 0.84 1.87
CA THR A 119 9.67 1.53 3.14
C THR A 119 9.67 0.51 4.29
N PHE A 120 10.41 0.80 5.36
CA PHE A 120 10.60 -0.09 6.52
C PHE A 120 11.23 -1.45 6.21
N PHE A 121 12.11 -1.45 5.22
CA PHE A 121 12.98 -2.58 4.91
C PHE A 121 14.10 -2.70 5.95
N SER A 122 13.78 -3.07 7.18
CA SER A 122 14.83 -3.38 8.15
C SER A 122 15.37 -4.79 7.90
N ASN A 123 16.69 -4.90 7.85
CA ASN A 123 17.41 -6.17 7.71
C ASN A 123 17.15 -7.18 8.86
N VAL A 124 16.41 -6.77 9.89
CA VAL A 124 16.19 -7.54 11.13
C VAL A 124 14.93 -8.40 11.07
N MET A 125 13.89 -7.99 10.36
CA MET A 125 12.60 -8.69 10.38
C MET A 125 12.23 -9.41 9.06
N GLY A 126 12.99 -9.25 8.00
CA GLY A 126 12.71 -9.83 6.66
C GLY A 126 11.72 -9.02 5.84
N GLU A 127 12.04 -8.89 4.57
CA GLU A 127 11.49 -7.96 3.57
C GLU A 127 9.96 -7.94 3.38
N ALA A 128 9.24 -8.96 3.82
CA ALA A 128 7.80 -9.09 3.58
C ALA A 128 6.94 -8.90 4.83
N SER A 129 7.53 -8.71 6.01
CA SER A 129 6.79 -8.71 7.27
C SER A 129 5.98 -7.42 7.46
N PHE A 130 6.64 -6.26 7.36
CA PHE A 130 6.00 -4.97 7.62
C PHE A 130 4.79 -4.70 6.72
N LEU A 131 4.97 -4.79 5.40
CA LEU A 131 3.87 -4.53 4.45
C LEU A 131 2.72 -5.51 4.63
N LYS A 132 3.03 -6.79 4.89
CA LYS A 132 2.02 -7.81 5.19
C LYS A 132 1.23 -7.47 6.45
N ASP A 133 1.91 -7.06 7.51
CA ASP A 133 1.25 -6.71 8.77
C ASP A 133 0.37 -5.48 8.59
N MET A 134 0.83 -4.46 7.84
CA MET A 134 0.03 -3.30 7.47
C MET A 134 -1.20 -3.68 6.65
N LEU A 135 -1.07 -4.59 5.69
CA LEU A 135 -2.19 -5.08 4.87
C LEU A 135 -3.20 -5.92 5.68
N ILE A 136 -2.85 -6.40 6.87
CA ILE A 136 -3.73 -7.16 7.75
C ILE A 136 -4.37 -6.27 8.82
N ASP A 137 -3.61 -5.35 9.40
CA ASP A 137 -3.99 -4.68 10.65
C ASP A 137 -4.41 -3.21 10.47
N ALA A 138 -4.11 -2.57 9.33
CA ALA A 138 -4.54 -1.19 9.05
C ALA A 138 -6.08 -1.07 9.06
N GLN A 139 -6.59 0.06 9.55
CA GLN A 139 -8.03 0.30 9.69
C GLN A 139 -8.63 1.09 8.50
N CYS A 140 -7.80 1.47 7.55
CA CYS A 140 -8.20 2.04 6.26
C CYS A 140 -7.52 1.27 5.12
N PRO A 141 -7.90 1.48 3.86
CA PRO A 141 -7.20 0.91 2.71
C PRO A 141 -5.71 1.23 2.70
N VAL A 142 -4.90 0.29 2.23
CA VAL A 142 -3.46 0.44 2.05
C VAL A 142 -3.12 0.33 0.57
N MET A 143 -2.35 1.27 0.06
CA MET A 143 -1.79 1.22 -1.29
C MET A 143 -0.28 1.01 -1.20
N ALA A 144 0.17 -0.13 -1.67
CA ALA A 144 1.59 -0.44 -1.82
C ALA A 144 2.05 -0.02 -3.22
N VAL A 145 3.15 0.74 -3.30
CA VAL A 145 3.57 1.36 -4.56
C VAL A 145 5.06 1.18 -4.84
N PRO A 146 5.46 1.17 -6.12
CA PRO A 146 6.85 1.20 -6.54
C PRO A 146 7.59 2.46 -6.06
N ASP A 147 8.92 2.37 -5.98
CA ASP A 147 9.78 3.54 -5.70
C ASP A 147 9.76 4.54 -6.85
N HIS A 148 9.57 4.05 -8.07
CA HIS A 148 9.43 4.88 -9.26
C HIS A 148 7.94 5.09 -9.59
N PHE A 149 7.54 6.34 -9.72
CA PHE A 149 6.16 6.70 -10.05
C PHE A 149 5.92 6.55 -11.56
N GLU A 150 4.82 5.88 -11.90
CA GLU A 150 4.23 5.89 -13.23
C GLU A 150 2.74 6.28 -13.12
N PRO A 151 2.23 7.17 -13.99
CA PRO A 151 0.82 7.52 -13.97
C PRO A 151 -0.09 6.31 -14.13
N ILE A 152 -1.13 6.22 -13.31
CA ILE A 152 -2.14 5.17 -13.44
C ILE A 152 -2.95 5.42 -14.71
N GLU A 153 -2.95 4.47 -15.64
CA GLU A 153 -3.64 4.58 -16.92
C GLU A 153 -4.75 3.53 -17.13
N SER A 154 -4.83 2.54 -16.23
CA SER A 154 -5.92 1.54 -16.21
C SER A 154 -6.17 1.02 -14.81
N LEU A 155 -7.32 0.37 -14.62
CA LEU A 155 -7.70 -0.26 -13.35
C LEU A 155 -7.94 -1.76 -13.57
N LEU A 156 -7.33 -2.59 -12.71
CA LEU A 156 -7.55 -4.04 -12.68
C LEU A 156 -8.26 -4.40 -11.38
N LEU A 157 -9.54 -4.73 -11.46
CA LEU A 157 -10.38 -5.10 -10.33
C LEU A 157 -10.35 -6.63 -10.17
N SER A 158 -9.70 -7.13 -9.13
CA SER A 158 -9.64 -8.57 -8.84
C SER A 158 -10.88 -9.00 -8.05
N PHE A 159 -11.63 -9.95 -8.59
CA PHE A 159 -12.89 -10.43 -8.05
C PHE A 159 -12.92 -11.95 -7.94
N ASP A 160 -13.14 -12.48 -6.73
CA ASP A 160 -13.21 -13.91 -6.44
C ASP A 160 -14.61 -14.36 -5.97
N GLY A 161 -15.62 -13.51 -6.15
CA GLY A 161 -17.00 -13.76 -5.71
C GLY A 161 -17.23 -13.65 -4.21
N LYS A 162 -16.24 -13.18 -3.41
CA LYS A 162 -16.37 -13.08 -1.96
C LYS A 162 -16.51 -11.65 -1.47
N PRO A 163 -17.13 -11.45 -0.27
CA PRO A 163 -17.33 -10.11 0.28
C PRO A 163 -16.07 -9.23 0.37
N PRO A 164 -14.86 -9.73 0.69
CA PRO A 164 -13.67 -8.88 0.72
C PRO A 164 -13.32 -8.25 -0.63
N SER A 165 -13.43 -8.98 -1.74
CA SER A 165 -13.18 -8.42 -3.07
C SER A 165 -14.25 -7.39 -3.46
N VAL A 166 -15.53 -7.66 -3.13
CA VAL A 166 -16.62 -6.69 -3.30
C VAL A 166 -16.34 -5.42 -2.50
N TYR A 167 -15.93 -5.57 -1.24
CA TYR A 167 -15.66 -4.44 -0.36
C TYR A 167 -14.52 -3.56 -0.90
N ALA A 168 -13.39 -4.15 -1.30
CA ALA A 168 -12.26 -3.40 -1.83
C ALA A 168 -12.61 -2.62 -3.10
N ILE A 169 -13.33 -3.25 -4.04
CA ILE A 169 -13.79 -2.59 -5.26
C ILE A 169 -14.70 -1.40 -4.92
N LYS A 170 -15.64 -1.58 -3.99
CA LYS A 170 -16.53 -0.49 -3.55
C LYS A 170 -15.79 0.63 -2.84
N GLN A 171 -14.85 0.30 -1.94
CA GLN A 171 -14.04 1.29 -1.23
C GLN A 171 -13.22 2.13 -2.21
N PHE A 172 -12.53 1.49 -3.14
CA PHE A 172 -11.79 2.21 -4.16
C PHE A 172 -12.69 3.13 -4.99
N THR A 173 -13.82 2.61 -5.47
CA THR A 173 -14.78 3.36 -6.28
C THR A 173 -15.30 4.59 -5.54
N GLN A 174 -15.58 4.47 -4.23
CA GLN A 174 -16.08 5.59 -3.41
C GLN A 174 -14.98 6.60 -3.09
N LEU A 175 -13.78 6.14 -2.77
CA LEU A 175 -12.65 7.02 -2.46
C LEU A 175 -12.22 7.83 -3.68
N PHE A 176 -12.27 7.24 -4.86
CA PHE A 176 -11.74 7.84 -6.09
C PHE A 176 -12.78 7.94 -7.19
N ALA A 177 -13.99 8.37 -6.85
CA ALA A 177 -15.15 8.41 -7.76
C ALA A 177 -14.91 9.13 -9.11
N GLU A 178 -13.95 10.05 -9.17
CA GLU A 178 -13.61 10.76 -10.40
C GLU A 178 -12.58 10.04 -11.29
N LEU A 179 -11.76 9.13 -10.73
CA LEU A 179 -10.80 8.35 -11.50
C LEU A 179 -11.46 7.33 -12.43
N PRO A 180 -12.46 6.56 -11.96
CA PRO A 180 -13.14 5.55 -12.77
C PRO A 180 -13.79 6.08 -14.05
N ALA A 181 -14.24 7.32 -14.05
CA ALA A 181 -14.89 7.91 -15.23
C ALA A 181 -13.93 8.15 -16.41
N LYS A 182 -12.62 8.11 -16.17
CA LYS A 182 -11.59 8.47 -17.16
C LYS A 182 -10.74 7.29 -17.63
N LEU A 183 -10.63 6.23 -16.80
CA LEU A 183 -9.72 5.12 -17.03
C LEU A 183 -10.46 3.87 -17.55
N PRO A 184 -9.86 3.09 -18.45
CA PRO A 184 -10.35 1.76 -18.77
C PRO A 184 -10.24 0.85 -17.53
N VAL A 185 -11.27 0.04 -17.33
CA VAL A 185 -11.41 -0.86 -16.18
C VAL A 185 -11.55 -2.28 -16.66
N THR A 186 -10.80 -3.19 -16.09
CA THR A 186 -10.94 -4.64 -16.30
C THR A 186 -11.41 -5.30 -15.00
N LEU A 187 -12.57 -5.93 -15.02
CA LEU A 187 -12.99 -6.87 -13.97
C LEU A 187 -12.42 -8.24 -14.28
N LEU A 188 -11.49 -8.70 -13.46
CA LEU A 188 -10.92 -10.04 -13.55
C LEU A 188 -11.63 -10.96 -12.57
N SER A 189 -12.52 -11.82 -13.08
CA SER A 189 -13.18 -12.89 -12.32
C SER A 189 -12.25 -14.10 -12.20
N ILE A 190 -11.88 -14.44 -10.96
CA ILE A 190 -10.95 -15.54 -10.66
C ILE A 190 -11.73 -16.74 -10.13
N THR A 191 -11.69 -17.83 -10.87
CA THR A 191 -12.43 -19.07 -10.59
C THR A 191 -11.45 -20.24 -10.36
N LYS A 192 -11.92 -21.32 -9.74
CA LYS A 192 -11.11 -22.54 -9.59
C LYS A 192 -11.12 -23.38 -10.87
N THR A 193 -12.26 -23.41 -11.57
CA THR A 193 -12.45 -24.13 -12.83
C THR A 193 -13.12 -23.21 -13.84
N LYS A 194 -13.03 -23.57 -15.14
CA LYS A 194 -13.63 -22.75 -16.22
C LYS A 194 -15.17 -22.73 -16.17
N GLU A 195 -15.76 -23.73 -15.57
CA GLU A 195 -17.22 -23.90 -15.48
C GLU A 195 -17.81 -23.26 -14.22
N GLU A 196 -16.97 -22.79 -13.31
CA GLU A 196 -17.40 -22.18 -12.05
C GLU A 196 -18.00 -20.79 -12.31
N THR A 197 -19.18 -20.56 -11.76
CA THR A 197 -19.82 -19.23 -11.72
C THR A 197 -19.59 -18.63 -10.34
N LEU A 198 -19.09 -17.40 -10.29
CA LEU A 198 -18.82 -16.72 -9.03
C LEU A 198 -20.13 -16.20 -8.40
N GLU A 199 -20.20 -16.33 -7.08
CA GLU A 199 -21.25 -15.68 -6.30
C GLU A 199 -21.16 -14.16 -6.47
N TYR A 200 -22.29 -13.48 -6.55
CA TYR A 200 -22.42 -12.03 -6.74
C TYR A 200 -21.85 -11.46 -8.05
N GLU A 201 -21.43 -12.25 -9.03
CA GLU A 201 -20.84 -11.73 -10.25
C GLU A 201 -21.79 -10.80 -11.01
N GLN A 202 -23.06 -11.19 -11.13
CA GLN A 202 -24.05 -10.35 -11.78
C GLN A 202 -24.28 -9.03 -11.04
N LEU A 203 -24.38 -9.07 -9.72
CA LEU A 203 -24.53 -7.86 -8.90
C LEU A 203 -23.29 -6.97 -9.00
N MET A 204 -22.10 -7.53 -9.08
CA MET A 204 -20.87 -6.78 -9.28
C MET A 204 -20.88 -6.09 -10.65
N ARG A 205 -21.29 -6.78 -11.71
CA ARG A 205 -21.41 -6.20 -13.05
C ARG A 205 -22.41 -5.04 -13.07
N GLU A 206 -23.57 -5.20 -12.44
CA GLU A 206 -24.58 -4.15 -12.29
C GLU A 206 -24.00 -2.94 -11.53
N TYR A 207 -23.32 -3.17 -10.41
CA TYR A 207 -22.66 -2.11 -9.64
C TYR A 207 -21.64 -1.34 -10.50
N LEU A 208 -20.79 -2.04 -11.23
CA LEU A 208 -19.76 -1.40 -12.04
C LEU A 208 -20.33 -0.54 -13.16
N THR A 209 -21.42 -0.95 -13.81
CA THR A 209 -22.05 -0.15 -14.88
C THR A 209 -22.56 1.20 -14.43
N VAL A 210 -22.84 1.38 -13.13
CA VAL A 210 -23.25 2.67 -12.55
C VAL A 210 -22.06 3.62 -12.39
N HIS A 211 -20.85 3.06 -12.18
CA HIS A 211 -19.70 3.86 -11.77
C HIS A 211 -18.61 4.00 -12.86
N TYR A 212 -18.59 3.10 -13.85
CA TYR A 212 -17.53 3.02 -14.84
C TYR A 212 -18.08 3.05 -16.26
N LEU A 213 -17.44 3.80 -17.17
CA LEU A 213 -17.89 3.95 -18.55
C LEU A 213 -17.31 2.88 -19.49
N HIS A 214 -16.07 2.46 -19.25
CA HIS A 214 -15.33 1.53 -20.12
C HIS A 214 -14.90 0.32 -19.31
N ILE A 215 -15.70 -0.76 -19.37
CA ILE A 215 -15.48 -1.97 -18.59
C ILE A 215 -15.22 -3.14 -19.52
N SER A 216 -14.10 -3.81 -19.31
CA SER A 216 -13.79 -5.12 -19.87
C SER A 216 -13.99 -6.21 -18.80
N TYR A 217 -14.38 -7.39 -19.23
CA TYR A 217 -14.63 -8.52 -18.34
C TYR A 217 -13.76 -9.70 -18.76
N GLU A 218 -12.95 -10.17 -17.86
CA GLU A 218 -12.08 -11.31 -18.06
C GLU A 218 -12.33 -12.38 -17.00
N THR A 219 -12.18 -13.65 -17.37
CA THR A 219 -12.29 -14.76 -16.44
C THR A 219 -11.04 -15.63 -16.55
N PHE A 220 -10.44 -15.92 -15.41
CA PHE A 220 -9.27 -16.78 -15.31
C PHE A 220 -9.54 -17.92 -14.32
N ALA A 221 -9.30 -19.16 -14.76
CA ALA A 221 -9.41 -20.33 -13.90
C ALA A 221 -8.01 -20.72 -13.39
N GLY A 222 -7.79 -20.62 -12.09
CA GLY A 222 -6.50 -20.94 -11.48
C GLY A 222 -6.17 -20.11 -10.25
N GLU A 223 -4.87 -19.97 -9.96
CA GLU A 223 -4.39 -19.19 -8.82
C GLU A 223 -4.50 -17.69 -9.10
N ALA A 224 -4.95 -16.96 -8.08
CA ALA A 224 -5.25 -15.53 -8.19
C ALA A 224 -4.04 -14.69 -8.65
N GLU A 225 -2.87 -15.07 -8.25
CA GLU A 225 -1.63 -14.40 -8.54
C GLU A 225 -1.21 -14.48 -10.00
N ASP A 226 -1.27 -15.70 -10.53
CA ASP A 226 -0.96 -15.92 -11.94
C ASP A 226 -2.01 -15.20 -12.82
N ALA A 227 -3.28 -15.21 -12.39
CA ALA A 227 -4.35 -14.49 -13.07
C ALA A 227 -4.08 -12.98 -13.13
N ILE A 228 -3.79 -12.38 -11.97
CA ILE A 228 -3.55 -10.93 -11.84
C ILE A 228 -2.33 -10.52 -12.65
N LEU A 229 -1.20 -11.25 -12.55
CA LEU A 229 0.01 -10.94 -13.30
C LEU A 229 -0.20 -11.03 -14.80
N ASN A 230 -0.80 -12.13 -15.28
CA ASN A 230 -1.03 -12.34 -16.70
C ASN A 230 -1.91 -11.24 -17.32
N VAL A 231 -2.91 -10.76 -16.60
CA VAL A 231 -3.78 -9.68 -17.10
C VAL A 231 -3.10 -8.32 -16.94
N ALA A 232 -2.42 -8.06 -15.82
CA ALA A 232 -1.71 -6.81 -15.58
C ALA A 232 -0.62 -6.53 -16.65
N GLU A 233 0.09 -7.55 -17.12
CA GLU A 233 1.09 -7.43 -18.18
C GLU A 233 0.51 -6.97 -19.54
N GLN A 234 -0.79 -7.14 -19.74
CA GLN A 234 -1.50 -6.74 -20.97
C GLN A 234 -2.09 -5.33 -20.88
N LEU A 235 -2.13 -4.78 -19.68
CA LEU A 235 -2.70 -3.47 -19.40
C LEU A 235 -1.59 -2.40 -19.33
N LYS A 236 -1.95 -1.18 -19.66
CA LYS A 236 -1.04 -0.06 -19.57
C LYS A 236 -1.09 0.53 -18.17
N ASN A 237 0.04 0.52 -17.47
CA ASN A 237 0.22 1.08 -16.12
C ASN A 237 -0.99 0.84 -15.18
N PRO A 238 -1.35 -0.44 -14.91
CA PRO A 238 -2.54 -0.74 -14.14
C PRO A 238 -2.34 -0.47 -12.63
N LEU A 239 -3.37 0.08 -11.99
CA LEU A 239 -3.54 -0.05 -10.55
C LEU A 239 -4.37 -1.30 -10.27
N ILE A 240 -3.84 -2.20 -9.46
CA ILE A 240 -4.51 -3.44 -9.05
C ILE A 240 -5.34 -3.16 -7.80
N ILE A 241 -6.64 -3.45 -7.85
CA ILE A 241 -7.56 -3.36 -6.71
C ILE A 241 -7.94 -4.76 -6.28
N MET A 242 -7.67 -5.10 -5.02
CA MET A 242 -7.97 -6.43 -4.48
C MET A 242 -8.43 -6.39 -3.04
N GLY A 243 -9.27 -7.35 -2.67
CA GLY A 243 -9.66 -7.58 -1.28
C GLY A 243 -8.54 -8.21 -0.47
N ALA A 244 -8.42 -7.82 0.78
CA ALA A 244 -7.62 -8.58 1.73
C ALA A 244 -8.35 -9.90 2.02
N PHE A 245 -7.90 -10.95 1.40
CA PHE A 245 -8.43 -12.30 1.57
C PHE A 245 -8.04 -12.84 2.95
N GLY A 246 -8.58 -12.37 4.04
CA GLY A 246 -8.31 -12.85 5.40
C GLY A 246 -6.83 -13.18 5.71
N ARG A 247 -6.44 -13.26 6.96
CA ARG A 247 -5.03 -13.50 7.38
C ARG A 247 -4.31 -14.63 6.62
N ASN A 248 -5.05 -15.70 6.26
CA ASN A 248 -4.46 -16.85 5.56
C ASN A 248 -4.23 -16.63 4.07
N ALA A 249 -4.93 -15.70 3.42
CA ALA A 249 -4.78 -15.48 1.99
C ALA A 249 -3.87 -14.30 1.70
N VAL A 250 -3.93 -13.20 2.47
CA VAL A 250 -2.85 -12.20 2.48
C VAL A 250 -1.53 -12.89 2.81
N SER A 251 -1.52 -13.78 3.81
CA SER A 251 -0.34 -14.59 4.12
C SER A 251 0.10 -15.50 2.97
N ARG A 252 -0.80 -16.05 2.17
CA ARG A 252 -0.46 -16.87 1.00
C ARG A 252 -0.05 -16.02 -0.20
N PHE A 253 -0.77 -14.95 -0.46
CA PHE A 253 -0.42 -13.97 -1.50
C PHE A 253 0.95 -13.34 -1.23
N PHE A 254 1.29 -13.07 0.04
CA PHE A 254 2.60 -12.56 0.46
C PHE A 254 3.56 -13.65 0.99
N SER A 255 3.20 -14.94 0.99
CA SER A 255 4.11 -16.05 1.34
C SER A 255 4.72 -16.70 0.12
N ARG A 256 6.04 -16.67 0.08
CA ARG A 256 7.05 -17.45 -0.67
C ARG A 256 6.94 -17.68 -2.18
N SER A 257 5.81 -17.69 -2.84
CA SER A 257 5.83 -17.99 -4.28
C SER A 257 5.26 -16.91 -5.19
N ALA A 258 4.29 -16.15 -4.79
CA ALA A 258 3.54 -15.30 -5.69
C ALA A 258 3.57 -13.82 -5.34
N ALA A 259 3.39 -13.43 -4.08
CA ALA A 259 3.77 -12.08 -3.67
C ALA A 259 5.24 -11.82 -3.92
N SER A 260 6.06 -12.88 -3.87
CA SER A 260 7.44 -12.76 -4.31
C SER A 260 7.56 -12.41 -5.79
N LYS A 261 6.59 -12.68 -6.66
CA LYS A 261 6.65 -12.26 -8.07
C LYS A 261 6.10 -10.84 -8.26
N LEU A 262 4.94 -10.48 -7.69
CA LEU A 262 4.43 -9.10 -7.71
C LEU A 262 5.29 -8.15 -6.88
N LEU A 263 5.70 -8.56 -5.68
CA LEU A 263 6.62 -7.78 -4.85
C LEU A 263 8.08 -7.89 -5.32
N LYS A 264 8.51 -8.97 -5.97
CA LYS A 264 9.85 -9.04 -6.59
C LYS A 264 9.93 -8.20 -7.84
N ASN A 265 8.87 -8.06 -8.59
CA ASN A 265 8.85 -7.10 -9.68
C ASN A 265 8.73 -5.66 -9.18
N GLN A 266 8.17 -5.43 -7.93
CA GLN A 266 8.02 -4.10 -7.30
C GLN A 266 7.59 -3.00 -8.29
N SER A 267 6.87 -3.39 -9.34
CA SER A 267 6.64 -2.56 -10.52
C SER A 267 5.21 -2.05 -10.65
N LEU A 268 4.26 -2.65 -9.91
CA LEU A 268 2.84 -2.31 -10.04
C LEU A 268 2.26 -1.80 -8.73
N PRO A 269 1.49 -0.71 -8.73
CA PRO A 269 0.76 -0.25 -7.56
C PRO A 269 -0.40 -1.17 -7.24
N ILE A 270 -0.59 -1.49 -5.96
CA ILE A 270 -1.64 -2.38 -5.47
C ILE A 270 -2.43 -1.68 -4.36
N PHE A 271 -3.75 -1.56 -4.56
CA PHE A 271 -4.68 -1.09 -3.54
C PHE A 271 -5.34 -2.30 -2.87
N VAL A 272 -5.21 -2.39 -1.56
CA VAL A 272 -5.81 -3.46 -0.75
C VAL A 272 -6.72 -2.85 0.29
N SER A 273 -7.93 -3.38 0.39
CA SER A 273 -8.84 -3.03 1.46
C SER A 273 -9.44 -4.27 2.08
N HIS A 274 -9.66 -4.21 3.38
CA HIS A 274 -10.30 -5.26 4.16
C HIS A 274 -11.38 -4.64 5.06
N ARG A 275 -12.29 -5.47 5.49
CA ARG A 275 -13.38 -5.08 6.38
C ARG A 275 -13.05 -5.45 7.81
#